data_59155a589da55446df41f48264fe0e50
#
_entry.id   59155a589da55446df41f48264fe0e50
#
_cell.length_a   1.000
_cell.length_b   1.000
_cell.length_c   1.000
_cell.angle_alpha   90.00
_cell.angle_beta   90.00
_cell.angle_gamma   90.00
#
_symmetry.space_group_name_H-M   'P 1'
#
loop_
_entity.id
_entity.type
_entity.pdbx_description
1 polymer ?
#
loop_
_entity_poly.entity_id
_entity_poly.type
_entity_poly.pdbx_seq_one_letter_code
_entity_poly.pdbx_strand_id
1 'polypeptide(L)'
;MPTHHTLNPSSSTVHWGYWDSALDPVLRIQSGDTVTVTSISGGISRMPEDKSLVRAEHMEVVENLKPEIGQHILTGPIWVEGAEPGDTLEVRIQDIKLADSWGHNFIRVLSGALPEDFPYTRCIIIPINQEAQTAELPWGKTLKCNPFFGNFGVAPPPAYGRISSKEPREHGGNIDNKELTAGSTVYFPIWTEGALFSAGDGHGAQGDGEVCVTALDTGLTGTFEFILHTN
;
A
#
# COMPACT_ATOMS: atom_id res chain seq x y z
N MET A 1 -17.83 -11.53 19.17
CA MET A 1 -16.41 -11.91 19.31
C MET A 1 -15.71 -11.36 18.08
N PRO A 2 -14.50 -10.83 18.21
CA PRO A 2 -13.73 -10.37 17.07
C PRO A 2 -13.57 -11.45 16.01
N THR A 3 -13.69 -11.09 14.75
CA THR A 3 -13.58 -11.98 13.59
C THR A 3 -12.30 -11.66 12.81
N HIS A 4 -11.69 -12.69 12.23
CA HIS A 4 -10.56 -12.52 11.32
C HIS A 4 -11.03 -12.66 9.87
N HIS A 5 -10.65 -11.69 9.05
CA HIS A 5 -10.97 -11.64 7.62
C HIS A 5 -9.69 -11.67 6.79
N THR A 6 -9.81 -12.03 5.53
CA THR A 6 -8.71 -11.96 4.55
C THR A 6 -9.20 -11.22 3.31
N LEU A 7 -8.41 -10.25 2.84
CA LEU A 7 -8.69 -9.48 1.64
C LEU A 7 -7.49 -9.53 0.70
N ASN A 8 -7.65 -10.26 -0.40
CA ASN A 8 -6.65 -10.40 -1.44
C ASN A 8 -6.91 -9.42 -2.60
N PRO A 9 -5.86 -8.99 -3.33
CA PRO A 9 -6.02 -8.14 -4.49
C PRO A 9 -6.65 -8.88 -5.66
N SER A 10 -7.57 -8.23 -6.34
CA SER A 10 -8.16 -8.61 -7.62
C SER A 10 -8.67 -7.35 -8.30
N SER A 11 -9.07 -7.42 -9.56
CA SER A 11 -9.67 -6.27 -10.27
C SER A 11 -10.97 -5.76 -9.63
N SER A 12 -11.60 -6.54 -8.75
CA SER A 12 -12.79 -6.15 -8.00
C SER A 12 -12.54 -5.71 -6.56
N THR A 13 -11.32 -5.87 -6.05
CA THR A 13 -10.96 -5.55 -4.65
C THR A 13 -9.84 -4.53 -4.52
N VAL A 14 -9.41 -3.95 -5.63
CA VAL A 14 -8.42 -2.87 -5.64
C VAL A 14 -8.94 -1.66 -6.39
N HIS A 15 -8.43 -0.49 -6.02
CA HIS A 15 -8.52 0.72 -6.83
C HIS A 15 -7.11 1.22 -7.14
N TRP A 16 -6.90 1.79 -8.34
CA TRP A 16 -5.58 2.07 -8.83
C TRP A 16 -5.36 3.55 -9.12
N GLY A 17 -4.55 4.18 -8.28
CA GLY A 17 -4.06 5.54 -8.49
C GLY A 17 -4.87 6.64 -7.81
N TYR A 18 -5.88 6.32 -7.01
CA TYR A 18 -6.74 7.32 -6.43
C TYR A 18 -7.31 6.92 -5.06
N TRP A 19 -7.82 7.91 -4.35
CA TRP A 19 -8.70 7.79 -3.19
C TRP A 19 -10.04 8.43 -3.53
N ASP A 20 -11.15 7.83 -3.10
CA ASP A 20 -12.49 8.32 -3.41
C ASP A 20 -13.49 7.85 -2.34
N SER A 21 -14.22 8.78 -1.74
CA SER A 21 -15.25 8.46 -0.75
C SER A 21 -16.53 7.85 -1.34
N ALA A 22 -16.66 7.85 -2.66
CA ALA A 22 -17.79 7.25 -3.37
C ALA A 22 -17.56 5.78 -3.79
N LEU A 23 -16.43 5.18 -3.40
CA LEU A 23 -16.18 3.76 -3.68
C LEU A 23 -17.10 2.85 -2.86
N ASP A 24 -17.66 1.84 -3.53
CA ASP A 24 -18.35 0.76 -2.84
C ASP A 24 -17.38 -0.10 -2.02
N PRO A 25 -17.71 -0.45 -0.77
CA PRO A 25 -16.86 -1.30 0.04
C PRO A 25 -16.80 -2.73 -0.48
N VAL A 26 -15.59 -3.32 -0.47
CA VAL A 26 -15.36 -4.72 -0.88
C VAL A 26 -15.40 -5.69 0.30
N LEU A 27 -15.33 -5.17 1.52
CA LEU A 27 -15.41 -5.92 2.77
C LEU A 27 -16.08 -5.06 3.83
N ARG A 28 -16.91 -5.67 4.70
CA ARG A 28 -17.51 -5.03 5.86
C ARG A 28 -17.07 -5.74 7.13
N ILE A 29 -16.68 -4.98 8.16
CA ILE A 29 -16.15 -5.48 9.42
C ILE A 29 -16.79 -4.75 10.61
N GLN A 30 -16.64 -5.36 11.81
CA GLN A 30 -17.01 -4.73 13.07
C GLN A 30 -15.76 -4.13 13.76
N SER A 31 -15.99 -3.15 14.65
CA SER A 31 -14.91 -2.70 15.55
C SER A 31 -14.38 -3.87 16.40
N GLY A 32 -13.06 -4.02 16.46
CA GLY A 32 -12.34 -5.12 17.07
C GLY A 32 -11.97 -6.26 16.12
N ASP A 33 -12.50 -6.28 14.90
CA ASP A 33 -12.12 -7.29 13.92
C ASP A 33 -10.68 -7.06 13.40
N THR A 34 -10.09 -8.14 12.88
CA THR A 34 -8.79 -8.12 12.21
C THR A 34 -8.94 -8.46 10.73
N VAL A 35 -8.15 -7.81 9.87
CA VAL A 35 -8.10 -8.11 8.45
C VAL A 35 -6.65 -8.35 8.02
N THR A 36 -6.40 -9.48 7.38
CA THR A 36 -5.16 -9.68 6.64
C THR A 36 -5.34 -9.16 5.21
N VAL A 37 -4.67 -8.07 4.89
CA VAL A 37 -4.70 -7.42 3.57
C VAL A 37 -3.45 -7.80 2.81
N THR A 38 -3.60 -8.32 1.58
CA THR A 38 -2.49 -8.54 0.65
C THR A 38 -2.45 -7.40 -0.36
N SER A 39 -1.26 -6.81 -0.56
CA SER A 39 -1.01 -5.81 -1.59
C SER A 39 -0.18 -6.34 -2.75
N ILE A 40 -0.21 -5.60 -3.85
CA ILE A 40 0.65 -5.76 -5.02
C ILE A 40 1.25 -4.40 -5.35
N SER A 41 2.44 -4.37 -5.95
CA SER A 41 3.11 -3.11 -6.26
C SER A 41 3.64 -3.09 -7.69
N GLY A 42 3.36 -1.99 -8.40
CA GLY A 42 3.83 -1.74 -9.75
C GLY A 42 2.97 -2.33 -10.88
N GLY A 43 2.91 -1.59 -11.99
CA GLY A 43 2.32 -2.06 -13.24
C GLY A 43 3.30 -2.90 -14.06
N ILE A 44 2.88 -3.38 -15.23
CA ILE A 44 3.64 -4.29 -16.11
C ILE A 44 5.09 -3.84 -16.38
N SER A 45 5.33 -2.55 -16.53
CA SER A 45 6.67 -2.00 -16.80
C SER A 45 7.65 -2.06 -15.61
N ARG A 46 7.15 -2.43 -14.44
CA ARG A 46 7.93 -2.55 -13.20
C ARG A 46 8.09 -3.98 -12.72
N MET A 47 7.62 -4.94 -13.50
CA MET A 47 7.70 -6.37 -13.19
C MET A 47 8.97 -7.00 -13.75
N PRO A 48 9.46 -8.13 -13.17
CA PRO A 48 10.52 -8.92 -13.75
C PRO A 48 10.17 -9.40 -15.17
N GLU A 49 11.17 -9.64 -16.00
CA GLU A 49 11.00 -10.22 -17.34
C GLU A 49 10.39 -11.61 -17.25
N ASP A 50 10.88 -12.42 -16.31
CA ASP A 50 10.30 -13.72 -15.99
C ASP A 50 8.98 -13.57 -15.22
N LYS A 51 7.88 -13.67 -15.96
CA LYS A 51 6.53 -13.53 -15.41
C LYS A 51 6.11 -14.68 -14.48
N SER A 52 6.85 -15.80 -14.46
CA SER A 52 6.59 -16.88 -13.51
C SER A 52 6.84 -16.48 -12.04
N LEU A 53 7.60 -15.40 -11.82
CA LEU A 53 7.83 -14.80 -10.50
C LEU A 53 6.68 -13.93 -10.04
N VAL A 54 5.79 -13.52 -10.93
CA VAL A 54 4.67 -12.61 -10.62
C VAL A 54 3.45 -13.43 -10.25
N ARG A 55 2.84 -13.10 -9.11
CA ARG A 55 1.63 -13.76 -8.64
C ARG A 55 0.48 -13.62 -9.64
N ALA A 56 -0.36 -14.65 -9.77
CA ALA A 56 -1.47 -14.67 -10.73
C ALA A 56 -2.45 -13.51 -10.52
N GLU A 57 -2.77 -13.19 -9.26
CA GLU A 57 -3.63 -12.07 -8.91
C GLU A 57 -3.03 -10.70 -9.28
N HIS A 58 -1.70 -10.56 -9.25
CA HIS A 58 -1.04 -9.33 -9.71
C HIS A 58 -1.18 -9.19 -11.24
N MET A 59 -0.96 -10.27 -11.98
CA MET A 59 -1.17 -10.27 -13.43
C MET A 59 -2.62 -9.96 -13.78
N GLU A 60 -3.58 -10.59 -13.11
CA GLU A 60 -5.01 -10.34 -13.31
C GLU A 60 -5.36 -8.86 -13.14
N VAL A 61 -4.88 -8.21 -12.08
CA VAL A 61 -5.15 -6.78 -11.84
C VAL A 61 -4.59 -5.90 -12.96
N VAL A 62 -3.32 -6.08 -13.36
CA VAL A 62 -2.69 -5.19 -14.37
C VAL A 62 -3.19 -5.44 -15.79
N GLU A 63 -3.77 -6.59 -16.07
CA GLU A 63 -4.43 -6.90 -17.35
C GLU A 63 -5.81 -6.26 -17.45
N ASN A 64 -6.55 -6.20 -16.34
CA ASN A 64 -7.93 -5.71 -16.30
C ASN A 64 -8.08 -4.24 -15.88
N LEU A 65 -7.13 -3.69 -15.12
CA LEU A 65 -7.17 -2.31 -14.64
C LEU A 65 -6.03 -1.47 -15.20
N LYS A 66 -6.22 -0.16 -15.13
CA LYS A 66 -5.20 0.86 -15.48
C LYS A 66 -5.13 1.91 -14.38
N PRO A 67 -3.94 2.50 -14.15
CA PRO A 67 -3.83 3.64 -13.23
C PRO A 67 -4.64 4.82 -13.76
N GLU A 68 -5.36 5.50 -12.85
CA GLU A 68 -6.11 6.70 -13.21
C GLU A 68 -5.30 7.98 -12.95
N ILE A 69 -5.27 8.47 -11.72
CA ILE A 69 -4.64 9.77 -11.39
C ILE A 69 -3.22 9.59 -10.84
N GLY A 70 -3.03 8.57 -9.98
CA GLY A 70 -1.76 8.22 -9.36
C GLY A 70 -1.23 6.87 -9.83
N GLN A 71 -0.33 6.26 -9.04
CA GLN A 71 0.36 5.03 -9.45
C GLN A 71 0.12 3.84 -8.51
N HIS A 72 -0.35 4.08 -7.28
CA HIS A 72 -0.41 3.07 -6.25
C HIS A 72 -1.66 2.20 -6.41
N ILE A 73 -1.49 0.88 -6.30
CA ILE A 73 -2.57 -0.09 -6.26
C ILE A 73 -2.94 -0.29 -4.80
N LEU A 74 -4.18 0.01 -4.45
CA LEU A 74 -4.67 -0.02 -3.08
C LEU A 74 -5.73 -1.10 -2.95
N THR A 75 -5.54 -2.04 -2.02
CA THR A 75 -6.50 -3.10 -1.70
C THR A 75 -7.52 -2.58 -0.69
N GLY A 76 -8.80 -2.65 -1.05
CA GLY A 76 -9.93 -2.05 -0.34
C GLY A 76 -10.97 -1.48 -1.29
N PRO A 77 -11.94 -0.67 -0.78
CA PRO A 77 -12.00 -0.18 0.58
C PRO A 77 -12.74 -1.13 1.55
N ILE A 78 -12.36 -1.08 2.81
CA ILE A 78 -12.97 -1.81 3.93
C ILE A 78 -13.89 -0.88 4.69
N TRP A 79 -15.14 -1.30 4.85
CA TRP A 79 -16.16 -0.60 5.64
C TRP A 79 -16.11 -1.07 7.10
N VAL A 80 -16.04 -0.13 8.02
CA VAL A 80 -16.16 -0.39 9.46
C VAL A 80 -17.58 -0.01 9.91
N GLU A 81 -18.34 -0.97 10.41
CA GLU A 81 -19.72 -0.77 10.80
C GLU A 81 -19.85 0.23 11.96
N GLY A 82 -20.75 1.19 11.82
CA GLY A 82 -21.01 2.26 12.78
C GLY A 82 -20.03 3.42 12.75
N ALA A 83 -19.04 3.40 11.86
CA ALA A 83 -18.11 4.50 11.73
C ALA A 83 -18.76 5.70 11.04
N GLU A 84 -18.75 6.86 11.68
CA GLU A 84 -19.37 8.10 11.23
C GLU A 84 -18.34 9.24 11.10
N PRO A 85 -18.59 10.24 10.24
CA PRO A 85 -17.73 11.41 10.18
C PRO A 85 -17.58 12.11 11.54
N GLY A 86 -16.34 12.35 11.94
CA GLY A 86 -15.97 12.93 13.23
C GLY A 86 -15.47 11.92 14.26
N ASP A 87 -15.70 10.63 14.02
CA ASP A 87 -15.10 9.53 14.80
C ASP A 87 -13.60 9.37 14.45
N THR A 88 -12.95 8.49 15.19
CA THR A 88 -11.54 8.12 14.94
C THR A 88 -11.41 6.62 14.73
N LEU A 89 -10.74 6.22 13.66
CA LEU A 89 -10.35 4.82 13.41
C LEU A 89 -8.93 4.59 13.93
N GLU A 90 -8.79 3.74 14.94
CA GLU A 90 -7.51 3.20 15.39
C GLU A 90 -7.19 1.95 14.57
N VAL A 91 -6.03 1.95 13.90
CA VAL A 91 -5.51 0.81 13.12
C VAL A 91 -4.23 0.32 13.75
N ARG A 92 -4.25 -0.88 14.31
CA ARG A 92 -3.09 -1.55 14.90
C ARG A 92 -2.48 -2.48 13.88
N ILE A 93 -1.23 -2.25 13.55
CA ILE A 93 -0.46 -3.07 12.61
C ILE A 93 0.10 -4.26 13.39
N GLN A 94 -0.54 -5.42 13.33
CA GLN A 94 -0.14 -6.60 14.09
C GLN A 94 1.02 -7.35 13.47
N ASP A 95 1.05 -7.48 12.15
CA ASP A 95 2.09 -8.20 11.40
C ASP A 95 2.22 -7.65 9.98
N ILE A 96 3.44 -7.68 9.43
CA ILE A 96 3.69 -7.37 8.02
C ILE A 96 4.72 -8.36 7.47
N LYS A 97 4.42 -8.99 6.34
CA LYS A 97 5.28 -9.96 5.65
C LYS A 97 5.47 -9.58 4.20
N LEU A 98 6.66 -9.90 3.68
CA LEU A 98 6.94 -9.83 2.24
C LEU A 98 6.10 -10.90 1.52
N ALA A 99 5.28 -10.50 0.55
CA ALA A 99 4.42 -11.42 -0.19
C ALA A 99 5.06 -11.90 -1.51
N ASP A 100 6.02 -11.15 -2.04
CA ASP A 100 6.73 -11.45 -3.28
C ASP A 100 8.21 -11.78 -3.04
N SER A 101 8.79 -12.62 -3.90
CA SER A 101 10.23 -12.94 -3.92
C SER A 101 11.06 -11.92 -4.71
N TRP A 102 10.47 -10.81 -5.09
CA TRP A 102 11.08 -9.71 -5.82
C TRP A 102 10.46 -8.39 -5.42
N GLY A 103 11.20 -7.34 -5.66
CA GLY A 103 10.72 -5.97 -5.61
C GLY A 103 11.36 -5.15 -6.71
N HIS A 104 11.04 -3.87 -6.75
CA HIS A 104 11.62 -2.97 -7.73
C HIS A 104 11.98 -1.62 -7.12
N ASN A 105 12.94 -0.95 -7.76
CA ASN A 105 13.18 0.47 -7.58
C ASN A 105 13.14 1.12 -8.96
N PHE A 106 12.50 2.27 -9.08
CA PHE A 106 12.24 2.90 -10.36
C PHE A 106 12.75 4.34 -10.41
N ILE A 107 13.84 4.56 -11.15
CA ILE A 107 14.33 5.89 -11.45
C ILE A 107 13.53 6.44 -12.64
N ARG A 108 13.05 7.67 -12.53
CA ARG A 108 12.31 8.37 -13.57
C ARG A 108 12.99 9.70 -13.91
N VAL A 109 13.12 9.98 -15.19
CA VAL A 109 13.62 11.27 -15.67
C VAL A 109 12.80 12.44 -15.09
N LEU A 110 13.46 13.51 -14.67
CA LEU A 110 12.89 14.71 -14.06
C LEU A 110 12.11 14.42 -12.76
N SER A 111 12.50 13.37 -12.02
CA SER A 111 11.85 12.98 -10.77
C SER A 111 12.91 12.63 -9.71
N GLY A 112 12.50 12.64 -8.45
CA GLY A 112 13.39 12.37 -7.33
C GLY A 112 14.13 13.60 -6.83
N ALA A 113 15.01 13.39 -5.85
CA ALA A 113 15.76 14.46 -5.17
C ALA A 113 16.97 14.96 -5.99
N LEU A 114 17.47 14.16 -6.94
CA LEU A 114 18.67 14.44 -7.73
C LEU A 114 18.39 14.27 -9.24
N PRO A 115 17.43 15.00 -9.82
CA PRO A 115 16.97 14.77 -11.19
C PRO A 115 18.03 15.07 -12.26
N GLU A 116 18.98 15.97 -11.97
CA GLU A 116 20.07 16.34 -12.89
C GLU A 116 21.16 15.25 -12.94
N ASP A 117 21.38 14.55 -11.81
CA ASP A 117 22.37 13.46 -11.73
C ASP A 117 21.84 12.15 -12.31
N PHE A 118 20.51 12.00 -12.40
CA PHE A 118 19.82 10.81 -12.88
C PHE A 118 18.84 11.13 -14.04
N PRO A 119 19.35 11.67 -15.18
CA PRO A 119 18.50 12.13 -16.29
C PRO A 119 18.03 10.98 -17.19
N TYR A 120 17.69 9.83 -16.62
CA TYR A 120 17.27 8.64 -17.35
C TYR A 120 16.16 7.89 -16.61
N THR A 121 15.48 7.00 -17.33
CA THR A 121 14.50 6.09 -16.74
C THR A 121 15.10 4.69 -16.64
N ARG A 122 15.01 4.09 -15.45
CA ARG A 122 15.49 2.74 -15.18
C ARG A 122 14.62 2.03 -14.15
N CYS A 123 14.20 0.81 -14.47
CA CYS A 123 13.64 -0.12 -13.50
C CYS A 123 14.73 -1.09 -13.05
N ILE A 124 14.89 -1.26 -11.76
CA ILE A 124 15.82 -2.20 -11.14
C ILE A 124 14.98 -3.25 -10.43
N ILE A 125 14.98 -4.49 -10.92
CA ILE A 125 14.35 -5.61 -10.25
C ILE A 125 15.34 -6.16 -9.22
N ILE A 126 14.86 -6.36 -8.00
CA ILE A 126 15.66 -6.71 -6.84
C ILE A 126 15.11 -8.02 -6.27
N PRO A 127 15.89 -9.11 -6.29
CA PRO A 127 15.50 -10.37 -5.66
C PRO A 127 15.34 -10.22 -4.14
N ILE A 128 14.30 -10.83 -3.59
CA ILE A 128 13.97 -10.83 -2.16
C ILE A 128 13.98 -12.27 -1.64
N ASN A 129 14.67 -12.47 -0.54
CA ASN A 129 14.56 -13.68 0.27
C ASN A 129 13.55 -13.42 1.39
N GLN A 130 12.35 -13.95 1.23
CA GLN A 130 11.23 -13.76 2.17
C GLN A 130 11.50 -14.40 3.54
N GLU A 131 12.21 -15.53 3.59
CA GLU A 131 12.54 -16.23 4.84
C GLU A 131 13.61 -15.47 5.64
N ALA A 132 14.68 -15.05 4.96
CA ALA A 132 15.78 -14.29 5.59
C ALA A 132 15.43 -12.80 5.80
N GLN A 133 14.32 -12.32 5.23
CA GLN A 133 13.92 -10.90 5.23
C GLN A 133 15.04 -10.01 4.67
N THR A 134 15.60 -10.39 3.52
CA THR A 134 16.70 -9.67 2.86
C THR A 134 16.44 -9.48 1.38
N ALA A 135 17.08 -8.46 0.80
CA ALA A 135 17.07 -8.17 -0.63
C ALA A 135 18.49 -8.05 -1.17
N GLU A 136 18.74 -8.60 -2.35
CA GLU A 136 20.06 -8.60 -2.98
C GLU A 136 20.16 -7.47 -4.01
N LEU A 137 20.92 -6.43 -3.65
CA LEU A 137 21.09 -5.27 -4.52
C LEU A 137 22.09 -5.55 -5.67
N PRO A 138 21.85 -4.99 -6.88
CA PRO A 138 22.64 -5.33 -8.09
C PRO A 138 24.15 -5.04 -7.97
N TRP A 139 24.53 -4.21 -7.01
CA TRP A 139 25.94 -3.88 -6.75
C TRP A 139 26.57 -4.72 -5.62
N GLY A 140 25.99 -5.90 -5.32
CA GLY A 140 26.59 -6.88 -4.43
C GLY A 140 26.44 -6.58 -2.95
N LYS A 141 25.38 -5.87 -2.55
CA LYS A 141 25.02 -5.63 -1.15
C LYS A 141 23.72 -6.32 -0.81
N THR A 142 23.71 -6.97 0.36
CA THR A 142 22.48 -7.50 0.96
C THR A 142 21.85 -6.41 1.84
N LEU A 143 20.61 -6.09 1.58
CA LEU A 143 19.79 -5.16 2.34
C LEU A 143 18.87 -5.96 3.28
N LYS A 144 18.84 -5.60 4.56
CA LYS A 144 17.83 -6.14 5.49
C LYS A 144 16.50 -5.43 5.23
N CYS A 145 15.45 -6.20 5.02
CA CYS A 145 14.10 -5.67 4.87
C CYS A 145 13.50 -5.30 6.23
N ASN A 146 12.70 -4.24 6.22
CA ASN A 146 11.86 -3.81 7.33
C ASN A 146 10.53 -3.32 6.73
N PRO A 147 9.61 -4.24 6.40
CA PRO A 147 8.47 -3.94 5.55
C PRO A 147 7.44 -3.05 6.24
N PHE A 148 6.84 -2.15 5.46
CA PHE A 148 5.72 -1.31 5.86
C PHE A 148 4.87 -0.93 4.64
N PHE A 149 3.62 -0.51 4.87
CA PHE A 149 2.76 0.01 3.79
C PHE A 149 3.05 1.51 3.62
N GLY A 150 3.46 1.92 2.43
CA GLY A 150 3.71 3.32 2.10
C GLY A 150 2.40 4.10 1.99
N ASN A 151 1.35 3.47 1.46
CA ASN A 151 0.09 4.12 1.17
C ASN A 151 -1.07 3.36 1.85
N PHE A 152 -1.64 3.95 2.92
CA PHE A 152 -2.81 3.42 3.60
C PHE A 152 -3.55 4.53 4.37
N GLY A 153 -4.85 4.32 4.60
CA GLY A 153 -5.68 5.32 5.26
C GLY A 153 -7.16 5.04 5.06
N VAL A 154 -7.96 6.05 5.36
CA VAL A 154 -9.43 6.07 5.20
C VAL A 154 -9.83 6.88 3.97
N ALA A 155 -11.10 6.87 3.58
CA ALA A 155 -11.56 7.73 2.50
C ALA A 155 -11.41 9.21 2.85
N PRO A 156 -11.05 10.07 1.88
CA PRO A 156 -10.95 11.51 2.08
C PRO A 156 -12.33 12.15 2.29
N PRO A 157 -12.37 13.43 2.74
CA PRO A 157 -13.60 14.20 2.78
C PRO A 157 -14.35 14.15 1.44
N PRO A 158 -15.68 13.90 1.42
CA PRO A 158 -16.46 13.82 0.17
C PRO A 158 -16.34 15.04 -0.73
N ALA A 159 -16.11 16.22 -0.15
CA ALA A 159 -15.92 17.47 -0.89
C ALA A 159 -14.68 17.47 -1.81
N TYR A 160 -13.72 16.56 -1.58
CA TYR A 160 -12.53 16.47 -2.44
C TYR A 160 -12.80 15.69 -3.73
N GLY A 161 -13.88 14.88 -3.76
CA GLY A 161 -14.11 13.93 -4.85
C GLY A 161 -12.98 12.91 -4.96
N ARG A 162 -12.70 12.49 -6.18
CA ARG A 162 -11.59 11.58 -6.47
C ARG A 162 -10.26 12.32 -6.50
N ILE A 163 -9.33 11.96 -5.62
CA ILE A 163 -8.00 12.56 -5.49
C ILE A 163 -6.90 11.56 -5.82
N SER A 164 -5.72 12.07 -6.20
CA SER A 164 -4.54 11.26 -6.49
C SER A 164 -4.07 10.48 -5.26
N SER A 165 -3.57 9.26 -5.50
CA SER A 165 -2.91 8.46 -4.46
C SER A 165 -1.48 8.91 -4.13
N LYS A 166 -0.97 9.97 -4.77
CA LYS A 166 0.42 10.40 -4.59
C LYS A 166 0.65 11.25 -3.35
N GLU A 167 -0.29 12.11 -3.04
CA GLU A 167 -0.12 13.09 -1.97
C GLU A 167 -0.81 12.62 -0.69
N PRO A 168 -0.08 12.52 0.45
CA PRO A 168 -0.71 12.26 1.74
C PRO A 168 -1.49 13.49 2.21
N ARG A 169 -2.61 13.27 2.90
CA ARG A 169 -3.45 14.31 3.48
C ARG A 169 -3.99 13.85 4.84
N GLU A 170 -4.99 14.55 5.36
CA GLU A 170 -5.64 14.22 6.64
C GLU A 170 -6.30 12.83 6.69
N HIS A 171 -6.57 12.21 5.55
CA HIS A 171 -7.11 10.84 5.45
C HIS A 171 -6.02 9.76 5.54
N GLY A 172 -4.75 10.13 5.60
CA GLY A 172 -3.61 9.26 5.42
C GLY A 172 -3.11 9.29 3.97
N GLY A 173 -3.18 8.20 3.25
CA GLY A 173 -2.71 8.06 1.87
C GLY A 173 -1.23 7.70 1.81
N ASN A 174 -0.49 8.35 0.93
CA ASN A 174 0.94 8.09 0.69
C ASN A 174 1.83 8.67 1.79
N ILE A 175 1.80 8.06 2.98
CA ILE A 175 2.50 8.55 4.18
C ILE A 175 4.00 8.29 4.08
N ASP A 176 4.41 7.18 3.46
CA ASP A 176 5.81 6.74 3.26
C ASP A 176 6.66 6.79 4.54
N ASN A 177 6.04 6.49 5.68
CA ASN A 177 6.72 6.51 6.97
C ASN A 177 7.22 5.11 7.35
N LYS A 178 8.52 4.88 7.21
CA LYS A 178 9.20 3.61 7.52
C LYS A 178 9.12 3.16 8.98
N GLU A 179 8.66 4.03 9.90
CA GLU A 179 8.47 3.68 11.31
C GLU A 179 7.11 2.98 11.56
N LEU A 180 6.19 2.99 10.57
CA LEU A 180 4.89 2.34 10.68
C LEU A 180 4.95 0.83 10.34
N THR A 181 5.78 0.13 11.08
CA THR A 181 5.99 -1.34 10.96
C THR A 181 5.05 -2.13 11.86
N ALA A 182 5.17 -3.45 11.87
CA ALA A 182 4.45 -4.31 12.81
C ALA A 182 4.69 -3.87 14.27
N GLY A 183 3.61 -3.78 15.05
CA GLY A 183 3.59 -3.26 16.42
C GLY A 183 3.23 -1.77 16.52
N SER A 184 3.16 -1.03 15.41
CA SER A 184 2.73 0.37 15.38
C SER A 184 1.21 0.49 15.41
N THR A 185 0.71 1.63 15.86
CA THR A 185 -0.70 2.02 15.82
C THR A 185 -0.84 3.38 15.16
N VAL A 186 -1.82 3.52 14.27
CA VAL A 186 -2.14 4.77 13.58
C VAL A 186 -3.60 5.14 13.86
N TYR A 187 -3.87 6.42 14.04
CA TYR A 187 -5.21 6.97 14.25
C TYR A 187 -5.60 7.83 13.06
N PHE A 188 -6.71 7.49 12.40
CA PHE A 188 -7.24 8.25 11.28
C PHE A 188 -8.54 8.96 11.67
N PRO A 189 -8.69 10.27 11.43
CA PRO A 189 -9.98 10.93 11.54
C PRO A 189 -10.91 10.40 10.44
N ILE A 190 -12.15 10.08 10.79
CA ILE A 190 -13.15 9.58 9.83
C ILE A 190 -13.86 10.77 9.19
N TRP A 191 -13.88 10.79 7.86
CA TRP A 191 -14.49 11.84 7.05
C TRP A 191 -15.75 11.38 6.31
N THR A 192 -15.90 10.06 6.18
CA THR A 192 -16.95 9.40 5.40
C THR A 192 -17.50 8.23 6.19
N GLU A 193 -18.81 8.00 6.12
CA GLU A 193 -19.47 6.84 6.74
C GLU A 193 -18.74 5.55 6.37
N GLY A 194 -18.55 4.66 7.34
CA GLY A 194 -17.82 3.41 7.17
C GLY A 194 -16.31 3.55 7.09
N ALA A 195 -15.73 4.75 7.23
CA ALA A 195 -14.30 5.03 7.13
C ALA A 195 -13.66 4.68 5.78
N LEU A 196 -14.02 3.55 5.15
CA LEU A 196 -13.53 3.06 3.85
C LEU A 196 -12.00 2.96 3.79
N PHE A 197 -11.43 2.14 4.67
CA PHE A 197 -9.98 1.92 4.77
C PHE A 197 -9.44 1.13 3.58
N SER A 198 -8.29 1.57 3.05
CA SER A 198 -7.53 0.83 2.02
C SER A 198 -6.04 0.85 2.35
N ALA A 199 -5.30 -0.14 1.83
CA ALA A 199 -3.84 -0.22 2.00
C ALA A 199 -3.17 -0.80 0.75
N GLY A 200 -2.00 -0.27 0.43
CA GLY A 200 -1.17 -0.73 -0.69
C GLY A 200 0.22 -0.14 -0.65
N ASP A 201 0.88 -0.15 -1.81
CA ASP A 201 2.21 0.42 -1.93
C ASP A 201 3.19 -0.16 -0.89
N GLY A 202 3.40 -1.46 -0.99
CA GLY A 202 4.24 -2.19 -0.05
C GLY A 202 5.72 -1.89 -0.26
N HIS A 203 6.38 -1.42 0.80
CA HIS A 203 7.81 -1.16 0.83
C HIS A 203 8.53 -2.25 1.63
N GLY A 204 9.48 -2.95 1.01
CA GLY A 204 10.34 -3.90 1.72
C GLY A 204 11.41 -3.21 2.56
N ALA A 205 11.86 -2.04 2.11
CA ALA A 205 12.77 -1.15 2.83
C ALA A 205 12.79 0.24 2.18
N GLN A 206 13.04 1.28 2.97
CA GLN A 206 13.12 2.67 2.50
C GLN A 206 14.19 3.43 3.29
N GLY A 207 14.98 4.26 2.59
CA GLY A 207 15.79 5.30 3.19
C GLY A 207 14.98 6.57 3.51
N ASP A 208 15.45 7.42 4.40
CA ASP A 208 14.72 8.62 4.86
C ASP A 208 14.34 9.60 3.75
N GLY A 209 15.12 9.67 2.70
CA GLY A 209 14.87 10.62 1.62
C GLY A 209 13.98 10.09 0.48
N GLU A 210 13.77 8.77 0.38
CA GLU A 210 13.12 8.14 -0.78
C GLU A 210 13.53 8.79 -2.11
N VAL A 211 14.85 8.94 -2.29
CA VAL A 211 15.46 9.83 -3.28
C VAL A 211 15.07 9.57 -4.74
N CYS A 212 14.61 8.37 -5.07
CA CYS A 212 14.11 7.99 -6.39
C CYS A 212 12.58 8.16 -6.53
N VAL A 213 11.87 8.60 -5.47
CA VAL A 213 10.39 8.52 -5.38
C VAL A 213 9.90 7.08 -5.54
N THR A 214 10.68 6.15 -5.07
CA THR A 214 10.44 4.70 -5.04
C THR A 214 11.35 4.11 -3.96
N ALA A 215 10.80 3.32 -3.07
CA ALA A 215 11.55 2.53 -2.10
C ALA A 215 12.10 1.23 -2.72
N LEU A 216 12.20 0.17 -1.97
CA LEU A 216 12.16 -1.20 -2.46
C LEU A 216 10.69 -1.62 -2.49
N ASP A 217 9.99 -1.26 -3.58
CA ASP A 217 8.57 -1.55 -3.73
C ASP A 217 8.35 -3.03 -3.99
N THR A 218 7.40 -3.64 -3.26
CA THR A 218 7.08 -5.07 -3.36
C THR A 218 5.66 -5.34 -2.86
N GLY A 219 5.14 -6.52 -3.13
CA GLY A 219 3.89 -6.96 -2.51
C GLY A 219 4.09 -7.31 -1.04
N LEU A 220 3.13 -6.94 -0.21
CA LEU A 220 3.10 -7.23 1.22
C LEU A 220 1.81 -7.95 1.62
N THR A 221 1.89 -8.67 2.74
CA THR A 221 0.72 -9.14 3.48
C THR A 221 0.77 -8.54 4.87
N GLY A 222 -0.21 -7.70 5.22
CA GLY A 222 -0.30 -7.03 6.52
C GLY A 222 -1.57 -7.43 7.27
N THR A 223 -1.45 -7.68 8.58
CA THR A 223 -2.60 -7.93 9.46
C THR A 223 -2.86 -6.71 10.31
N PHE A 224 -4.06 -6.14 10.15
CA PHE A 224 -4.52 -4.93 10.83
C PHE A 224 -5.71 -5.26 11.74
N GLU A 225 -5.70 -4.73 12.96
CA GLU A 225 -6.86 -4.70 13.85
C GLU A 225 -7.48 -3.31 13.80
N PHE A 226 -8.81 -3.26 13.71
CA PHE A 226 -9.56 -2.02 13.55
C PHE A 226 -10.40 -1.73 14.77
N ILE A 227 -10.21 -0.58 15.42
CA ILE A 227 -10.96 -0.16 16.60
C ILE A 227 -11.58 1.20 16.30
N LEU A 228 -12.90 1.26 16.38
CA LEU A 228 -13.66 2.50 16.24
C LEU A 228 -13.77 3.22 17.58
N HIS A 229 -13.39 4.48 17.62
CA HIS A 229 -13.62 5.40 18.72
C HIS A 229 -14.69 6.41 18.28
N THR A 230 -15.86 6.29 18.86
CA THR A 230 -16.97 7.23 18.62
C THR A 230 -16.84 8.47 19.50
N ASN A 231 -17.19 9.64 18.93
CA ASN A 231 -17.25 10.91 19.68
C ASN A 231 -18.50 11.02 20.53
#